data_a17631ab7582b75a2dde542539090620
#
_entry.id   a17631ab7582b75a2dde542539090620
#
_cell.length_a   1.000
_cell.length_b   1.000
_cell.length_c   1.000
_cell.angle_alpha   90.00
_cell.angle_beta   90.00
_cell.angle_gamma   90.00
#
_symmetry.space_group_name_H-M   'P 1'
#
loop_
_entity.id
_entity.type
_entity.pdbx_description
1 polymer ?
#
loop_
_entity_poly.entity_id
_entity_poly.type
_entity_poly.pdbx_seq_one_letter_code
_entity_poly.pdbx_strand_id
1 'polypeptide(L)'
;MKINRREFLSLSGKSAAGAVIFAACSIPEKELIVQSPVDMPEDLVRGIDSWYATSWSEGASGDGVLVRILEGRIKKLKGNPDHPVNRGGARSNLDFALQLHYNPDRLHEPRLRRSKDGIL
;
A
#
# COMPACT_ATOMS: atom_id res chain seq x y z
N MET A 1 -32.50 -20.67 -34.19
CA MET A 1 -32.85 -21.06 -32.83
C MET A 1 -34.10 -20.27 -32.43
N LYS A 2 -35.25 -20.93 -32.28
CA LYS A 2 -36.52 -20.25 -31.96
C LYS A 2 -36.69 -20.32 -30.43
N ILE A 3 -36.48 -19.23 -29.75
CA ILE A 3 -36.65 -19.10 -28.30
C ILE A 3 -38.15 -18.92 -28.03
N ASN A 4 -38.72 -19.76 -27.17
CA ASN A 4 -40.14 -19.72 -26.79
C ASN A 4 -40.35 -18.57 -25.77
N ARG A 5 -41.55 -17.96 -25.75
CA ARG A 5 -41.89 -16.85 -24.83
C ARG A 5 -41.58 -17.18 -23.37
N ARG A 6 -41.83 -18.43 -22.97
CA ARG A 6 -41.55 -18.89 -21.61
C ARG A 6 -40.06 -18.97 -21.29
N GLU A 7 -39.24 -19.39 -22.25
CA GLU A 7 -37.78 -19.44 -22.12
C GLU A 7 -37.16 -18.01 -22.04
N PHE A 8 -37.70 -17.10 -22.85
CA PHE A 8 -37.30 -15.70 -22.80
C PHE A 8 -37.56 -15.07 -21.42
N LEU A 9 -38.76 -15.25 -20.87
CA LEU A 9 -39.11 -14.73 -19.56
C LEU A 9 -38.31 -15.38 -18.43
N SER A 10 -37.98 -16.65 -18.53
CA SER A 10 -37.11 -17.31 -17.53
C SER A 10 -35.66 -16.84 -17.60
N LEU A 11 -35.17 -16.54 -18.80
CA LEU A 11 -33.80 -16.03 -19.01
C LEU A 11 -33.68 -14.59 -18.53
N SER A 12 -34.67 -13.74 -18.85
CA SER A 12 -34.68 -12.34 -18.38
C SER A 12 -34.86 -12.24 -16.87
N GLY A 13 -35.65 -13.10 -16.23
CA GLY A 13 -35.76 -13.18 -14.78
C GLY A 13 -34.44 -13.56 -14.10
N LYS A 14 -33.71 -14.52 -14.64
CA LYS A 14 -32.40 -14.94 -14.14
C LYS A 14 -31.34 -13.86 -14.33
N SER A 15 -31.36 -13.14 -15.46
CA SER A 15 -30.43 -12.04 -15.72
C SER A 15 -30.69 -10.83 -14.82
N ALA A 16 -31.95 -10.50 -14.56
CA ALA A 16 -32.33 -9.43 -13.64
C ALA A 16 -31.90 -9.75 -12.19
N ALA A 17 -32.11 -10.98 -11.73
CA ALA A 17 -31.64 -11.42 -10.43
C ALA A 17 -30.11 -11.36 -10.32
N GLY A 18 -29.38 -11.77 -11.37
CA GLY A 18 -27.94 -11.66 -11.44
C GLY A 18 -27.45 -10.22 -11.35
N ALA A 19 -28.11 -9.31 -12.08
CA ALA A 19 -27.74 -7.88 -12.06
C ALA A 19 -27.91 -7.25 -10.65
N VAL A 20 -28.96 -7.64 -9.92
CA VAL A 20 -29.17 -7.16 -8.53
C VAL A 20 -28.09 -7.67 -7.59
N ILE A 21 -27.65 -8.93 -7.74
CA ILE A 21 -26.59 -9.50 -6.91
C ILE A 21 -25.26 -8.78 -7.19
N PHE A 22 -24.93 -8.51 -8.45
CA PHE A 22 -23.70 -7.78 -8.78
C PHE A 22 -23.75 -6.32 -8.35
N ALA A 23 -24.88 -5.65 -8.39
CA ALA A 23 -25.03 -4.28 -7.89
C ALA A 23 -24.91 -4.20 -6.35
N ALA A 24 -25.34 -5.25 -5.63
CA ALA A 24 -25.21 -5.32 -4.18
C ALA A 24 -23.76 -5.56 -3.71
N CYS A 25 -22.90 -6.07 -4.60
CA CYS A 25 -21.47 -6.27 -4.32
C CYS A 25 -20.61 -5.06 -4.70
N SER A 26 -21.20 -3.93 -5.11
CA SER A 26 -20.43 -2.70 -5.31
C SER A 26 -19.94 -2.20 -3.94
N ILE A 27 -18.63 -2.26 -3.74
CA ILE A 27 -17.99 -1.67 -2.57
C ILE A 27 -18.27 -0.17 -2.61
N PRO A 28 -18.87 0.43 -1.56
CA PRO A 28 -19.16 1.85 -1.56
C PRO A 28 -17.85 2.62 -1.72
N GLU A 29 -17.79 3.43 -2.75
CA GLU A 29 -16.60 4.19 -3.15
C GLU A 29 -16.02 5.05 -2.02
N LYS A 30 -16.85 5.43 -1.06
CA LYS A 30 -16.48 6.23 0.11
C LYS A 30 -15.59 5.48 1.13
N GLU A 31 -15.65 4.15 1.19
CA GLU A 31 -14.85 3.38 2.15
C GLU A 31 -13.44 3.06 1.66
N LEU A 32 -13.19 3.25 0.36
CA LEU A 32 -11.87 3.03 -0.24
C LEU A 32 -10.93 4.22 -0.11
N ILE A 33 -11.44 5.39 0.24
CA ILE A 33 -10.62 6.59 0.45
C ILE A 33 -10.10 6.58 1.88
N VAL A 34 -9.11 5.76 2.17
CA VAL A 34 -8.29 5.92 3.35
C VAL A 34 -7.43 7.17 3.13
N GLN A 35 -7.88 8.30 3.65
CA GLN A 35 -7.06 9.50 3.66
C GLN A 35 -5.77 9.21 4.42
N SER A 36 -4.64 9.50 3.77
CA SER A 36 -3.36 9.46 4.47
C SER A 36 -3.40 10.48 5.61
N PRO A 37 -3.03 10.11 6.84
CA PRO A 37 -2.93 11.06 7.94
C PRO A 37 -1.76 12.04 7.78
N VAL A 38 -0.97 11.88 6.73
CA VAL A 38 0.16 12.75 6.40
C VAL A 38 -0.36 13.89 5.53
N ASP A 39 -0.08 15.12 5.92
CA ASP A 39 -0.30 16.28 5.06
C ASP A 39 0.46 16.10 3.76
N MET A 40 -0.27 16.12 2.66
CA MET A 40 0.35 15.94 1.35
C MET A 40 1.07 17.22 0.94
N PRO A 41 2.32 17.12 0.46
CA PRO A 41 3.00 18.27 -0.12
C PRO A 41 2.15 18.90 -1.23
N GLU A 42 2.17 20.21 -1.34
CA GLU A 42 1.38 20.96 -2.32
C GLU A 42 1.66 20.52 -3.77
N ASP A 43 2.88 20.04 -4.03
CA ASP A 43 3.33 19.58 -5.35
C ASP A 43 2.93 18.13 -5.67
N LEU A 44 2.25 17.44 -4.77
CA LEU A 44 1.90 16.05 -4.98
C LEU A 44 0.64 15.93 -5.84
N VAL A 45 0.82 15.47 -7.07
CA VAL A 45 -0.30 15.18 -7.97
C VAL A 45 -0.95 13.85 -7.54
N ARG A 46 -2.24 13.90 -7.24
CA ARG A 46 -3.00 12.70 -6.84
C ARG A 46 -3.02 11.66 -7.96
N GLY A 47 -2.85 10.40 -7.58
CA GLY A 47 -2.88 9.28 -8.52
C GLY A 47 -1.61 9.08 -9.34
N ILE A 48 -0.59 9.94 -9.17
CA ILE A 48 0.71 9.80 -9.84
C ILE A 48 1.75 9.34 -8.82
N ASP A 49 2.51 8.33 -9.20
CA ASP A 49 3.63 7.85 -8.41
C ASP A 49 4.80 8.83 -8.44
N SER A 50 5.37 9.11 -7.29
CA SER A 50 6.63 9.82 -7.16
C SER A 50 7.72 8.88 -6.67
N TRP A 51 8.92 8.99 -7.26
CA TRP A 51 10.08 8.21 -6.90
C TRP A 51 11.16 9.07 -6.29
N TYR A 52 11.65 8.69 -5.14
CA TYR A 52 12.69 9.41 -4.41
C TYR A 52 13.87 8.49 -4.14
N ALA A 53 15.08 9.01 -4.36
CA ALA A 53 16.31 8.33 -3.99
C ALA A 53 16.65 8.63 -2.52
N THR A 54 16.93 7.59 -1.76
CA THR A 54 17.36 7.70 -0.37
C THR A 54 18.31 6.56 -0.02
N SER A 55 18.79 6.52 1.20
CA SER A 55 19.55 5.41 1.73
C SER A 55 18.78 4.72 2.85
N TRP A 56 18.86 3.39 2.88
CA TRP A 56 18.34 2.58 3.96
C TRP A 56 19.48 1.79 4.59
N SER A 57 19.59 1.85 5.90
CA SER A 57 20.64 1.14 6.63
C SER A 57 20.02 0.27 7.73
N GLU A 58 20.49 -0.94 7.79
CA GLU A 58 20.27 -1.86 8.91
C GLU A 58 21.63 -2.28 9.44
N GLY A 59 21.99 -1.73 10.59
CA GLY A 59 23.33 -1.92 11.15
C GLY A 59 24.40 -1.05 10.48
N ALA A 60 25.56 -1.64 10.18
CA ALA A 60 26.73 -0.93 9.70
C ALA A 60 26.77 -0.65 8.19
N SER A 61 25.86 -1.20 7.42
CA SER A 61 25.85 -1.03 5.96
C SER A 61 24.62 -0.28 5.50
N GLY A 62 24.82 0.68 4.57
CA GLY A 62 23.75 1.42 3.92
C GLY A 62 23.59 1.03 2.46
N ASP A 63 22.36 0.79 2.05
CA ASP A 63 21.98 0.54 0.65
C ASP A 63 21.26 1.76 0.07
N GLY A 64 21.62 2.13 -1.15
CA GLY A 64 20.88 3.15 -1.89
C GLY A 64 19.58 2.57 -2.40
N VAL A 65 18.47 3.23 -2.12
CA VAL A 65 17.15 2.76 -2.49
C VAL A 65 16.35 3.85 -3.20
N LEU A 66 15.49 3.42 -4.10
CA LEU A 66 14.45 4.21 -4.72
C LEU A 66 13.14 3.90 -4.00
N VAL A 67 12.49 4.90 -3.49
CA VAL A 67 11.23 4.81 -2.74
C VAL A 67 10.10 5.30 -3.63
N ARG A 68 9.14 4.43 -3.89
CA ARG A 68 7.91 4.78 -4.59
C ARG A 68 6.88 5.26 -3.58
N ILE A 69 6.44 6.49 -3.74
CA ILE A 69 5.41 7.11 -2.91
C ILE A 69 4.16 7.35 -3.74
N LEU A 70 3.02 6.95 -3.20
CA LEU A 70 1.71 7.24 -3.75
C LEU A 70 0.87 7.85 -2.62
N GLU A 71 0.37 9.06 -2.86
CA GLU A 71 -0.50 9.79 -1.91
C GLU A 71 0.08 9.85 -0.48
N GLY A 72 1.36 10.22 -0.37
CA GLY A 72 2.04 10.35 0.91
C GLY A 72 2.43 9.04 1.59
N ARG A 73 2.21 7.88 0.96
CA ARG A 73 2.58 6.57 1.51
C ARG A 73 3.60 5.86 0.66
N ILE A 74 4.56 5.25 1.32
CA ILE A 74 5.54 4.39 0.66
C ILE A 74 4.82 3.10 0.23
N LYS A 75 4.91 2.79 -1.06
CA LYS A 75 4.29 1.59 -1.64
C LYS A 75 5.30 0.54 -2.07
N LYS A 76 6.53 0.96 -2.39
CA LYS A 76 7.57 0.04 -2.84
C LYS A 76 8.96 0.62 -2.57
N LEU A 77 9.88 -0.27 -2.25
CA LEU A 77 11.31 -0.01 -2.20
C LEU A 77 12.00 -0.81 -3.31
N LYS A 78 13.00 -0.20 -3.93
CA LYS A 78 13.81 -0.83 -4.99
C LYS A 78 15.26 -0.39 -4.81
N GLY A 79 16.22 -1.26 -5.11
CA GLY A 79 17.63 -0.85 -5.12
C GLY A 79 17.89 0.26 -6.14
N ASN A 80 18.70 1.24 -5.77
CA ASN A 80 19.08 2.34 -6.64
C ASN A 80 20.24 1.90 -7.55
N PRO A 81 20.06 1.86 -8.88
CA PRO A 81 21.12 1.44 -9.81
C PRO A 81 22.32 2.40 -9.82
N ASP A 82 22.10 3.68 -9.51
CA ASP A 82 23.16 4.70 -9.52
C ASP A 82 23.96 4.72 -8.21
N HIS A 83 23.57 3.92 -7.22
CA HIS A 83 24.29 3.88 -5.96
C HIS A 83 25.57 3.06 -6.08
N PRO A 84 26.75 3.59 -5.62
CA PRO A 84 28.05 2.98 -5.88
C PRO A 84 28.25 1.62 -5.21
N VAL A 85 27.55 1.35 -4.10
CA VAL A 85 27.72 0.12 -3.31
C VAL A 85 26.85 -1.00 -3.83
N ASN A 86 25.53 -0.80 -3.84
CA ASN A 86 24.58 -1.87 -4.18
C ASN A 86 24.16 -1.91 -5.65
N ARG A 87 24.42 -0.87 -6.45
CA ARG A 87 24.21 -0.81 -7.91
C ARG A 87 22.89 -1.42 -8.38
N GLY A 88 21.81 -1.07 -7.71
CA GLY A 88 20.47 -1.59 -8.01
C GLY A 88 20.16 -2.94 -7.33
N GLY A 89 21.13 -3.57 -6.68
CA GLY A 89 20.88 -4.74 -5.84
C GLY A 89 19.98 -4.39 -4.66
N ALA A 90 19.07 -5.28 -4.33
CA ALA A 90 18.23 -5.18 -3.15
C ALA A 90 18.50 -6.40 -2.27
N ARG A 91 18.74 -6.16 -0.99
CA ARG A 91 18.83 -7.26 -0.03
C ARG A 91 17.45 -7.84 0.22
N SER A 92 17.39 -9.11 0.61
CA SER A 92 16.12 -9.78 0.92
C SER A 92 15.32 -9.13 2.04
N ASN A 93 15.97 -8.38 2.92
CA ASN A 93 15.34 -7.65 4.01
C ASN A 93 14.77 -6.27 3.59
N LEU A 94 15.00 -5.81 2.36
CA LEU A 94 14.48 -4.52 1.90
C LEU A 94 12.94 -4.49 1.89
N ASP A 95 12.30 -5.60 1.56
CA ASP A 95 10.85 -5.72 1.59
C ASP A 95 10.28 -5.63 3.02
N PHE A 96 11.05 -6.09 4.01
CA PHE A 96 10.68 -5.95 5.43
C PHE A 96 10.80 -4.50 5.94
N ALA A 97 11.66 -3.69 5.34
CA ALA A 97 11.82 -2.30 5.72
C ALA A 97 10.50 -1.53 5.63
N LEU A 98 9.69 -1.84 4.61
CA LEU A 98 8.36 -1.27 4.46
C LEU A 98 7.42 -1.68 5.60
N GLN A 99 7.44 -2.95 5.97
CA GLN A 99 6.63 -3.47 7.07
C GLN A 99 7.07 -2.88 8.42
N LEU A 100 8.38 -2.75 8.66
CA LEU A 100 8.93 -2.11 9.84
C LEU A 100 8.53 -0.64 9.95
N HIS A 101 8.48 0.07 8.81
CA HIS A 101 8.08 1.47 8.80
C HIS A 101 6.63 1.68 9.23
N TYR A 102 5.73 0.81 8.79
CA TYR A 102 4.30 0.88 9.09
C TYR A 102 3.84 -0.07 10.20
N ASN A 103 4.78 -0.64 10.96
CA ASN A 103 4.44 -1.52 12.07
C ASN A 103 3.71 -0.72 13.17
N PRO A 104 2.51 -1.13 13.59
CA PRO A 104 1.76 -0.47 14.65
C PRO A 104 2.47 -0.52 16.02
N ASP A 105 3.32 -1.52 16.24
CA ASP A 105 4.09 -1.68 17.47
C ASP A 105 5.40 -0.88 17.49
N ARG A 106 5.66 -0.10 16.44
CA ARG A 106 6.86 0.73 16.37
C ARG A 106 6.85 1.81 17.45
N LEU A 107 7.97 1.95 18.13
CA LEU A 107 8.16 3.05 19.07
C LEU A 107 8.22 4.39 18.31
N HIS A 108 7.25 5.27 18.58
CA HIS A 108 7.16 6.59 17.95
C HIS A 108 7.93 7.67 18.71
N GLU A 109 8.28 7.39 19.97
CA GLU A 109 8.96 8.32 20.83
C GLU A 109 10.07 7.61 21.65
N PRO A 110 11.12 8.34 22.06
CA PRO A 110 12.14 7.82 22.94
C PRO A 110 11.52 7.39 24.27
N ARG A 111 11.87 6.19 24.75
CA ARG A 111 11.42 5.65 26.03
C ARG A 111 12.59 5.36 26.93
N LEU A 112 12.49 5.75 28.19
CA LEU A 112 13.48 5.51 29.21
C LEU A 112 12.94 4.49 30.22
N ARG A 113 13.70 3.41 30.43
CA ARG A 113 13.41 2.45 31.47
C ARG A 113 13.89 2.99 32.82
N ARG A 114 12.99 3.40 33.70
CA ARG A 114 13.33 3.96 35.02
C ARG A 114 13.59 2.92 36.09
N SER A 115 13.06 1.71 35.97
CA SER A 115 13.24 0.62 36.92
C SER A 115 13.47 -0.69 36.21
N LYS A 116 14.20 -1.59 36.89
CA LYS A 116 14.41 -2.95 36.38
C LYS A 116 13.12 -3.75 36.29
N ASP A 117 12.10 -3.39 37.08
CA ASP A 117 10.81 -4.05 37.18
C ASP A 117 9.66 -3.24 36.56
N GLY A 118 9.96 -2.05 36.05
CA GLY A 118 8.98 -1.19 35.38
C GLY A 118 9.14 -1.23 33.87
N ILE A 119 8.13 -1.70 33.17
CA ILE A 119 7.96 -1.50 31.71
C ILE A 119 7.18 -0.20 31.57
N LEU A 120 7.76 0.74 30.84
CA LEU A 120 7.08 1.94 30.41
C LEU A 120 6.41 1.70 29.07
#